data_3261a1fbdf6adc24c22892cfd78303fc
#
_entry.id   3261a1fbdf6adc24c22892cfd78303fc
#
_cell.length_a   1.000
_cell.length_b   1.000
_cell.length_c   1.000
_cell.angle_alpha   90.00
_cell.angle_beta   90.00
_cell.angle_gamma   90.00
#
_symmetry.space_group_name_H-M   'P 1'
#
loop_
_entity.id
_entity.type
_entity.pdbx_description
1 polymer ?
#
loop_
_entity_poly.entity_id
_entity_poly.type
_entity_poly.pdbx_seq_one_letter_code
_entity_poly.pdbx_strand_id
1 'polypeptide(L)'
;MLADYAVHAEQSRGRRHPEPAHPYRNDFQRDRDRVIHSRAFRRLEAKTQVFTRRYSDHFRNRLTHTIEVTQIARTIAAQLGLNTDLVEALALVHDVGHPPFGHAGEKALDAAMNKHGLSFDNNLHALRIVEDFEQRYAAFRGLNLTFEVREGIIKHSHDYSPNEFPELAEYLLDQRPPLEAQLIDLADEIAYSTADLDDGFESRILSLDEILEGVPAFAQTFHRAEALYPGARKKLVFNEALKRMLDCWVGDLIANTEERVHAAGIGSLQDIRAFPTRLAGLSKSVDEERKKTRDFLYRALYYSPALDAEKQNAERVIRELFDFWMEKPSELPASYREKAKQDPLTRVVCDYLAGMTDNYVSQQHQKFVLSQREPAKQTA
;
A
#
# COMPACT_ATOMS: atom_id res chain seq x y z
N MET A 1 16.11 12.79 -20.08
CA MET A 1 14.96 13.35 -20.83
C MET A 1 13.82 12.36 -20.63
N LEU A 2 12.59 12.83 -20.46
CA LEU A 2 11.44 11.90 -20.36
C LEU A 2 11.16 11.27 -21.72
N ALA A 3 10.67 10.02 -21.71
CA ALA A 3 10.18 9.35 -22.90
C ALA A 3 8.87 10.00 -23.38
N ASP A 4 8.56 9.89 -24.68
CA ASP A 4 7.36 10.50 -25.27
C ASP A 4 6.06 9.90 -24.71
N TYR A 5 6.11 8.66 -24.21
CA TYR A 5 5.00 7.97 -23.59
C TYR A 5 4.88 8.20 -22.07
N ALA A 6 5.84 8.90 -21.46
CA ALA A 6 5.78 9.27 -20.04
C ALA A 6 4.76 10.39 -19.80
N VAL A 7 4.32 10.53 -18.55
CA VAL A 7 3.47 11.65 -18.15
C VAL A 7 4.30 12.91 -18.01
N HIS A 8 4.07 13.89 -18.86
CA HIS A 8 4.69 15.21 -18.76
C HIS A 8 3.84 16.11 -17.85
N ALA A 9 4.47 16.84 -16.92
CA ALA A 9 3.76 17.67 -15.96
C ALA A 9 2.87 18.75 -16.61
N GLU A 10 3.32 19.27 -17.76
CA GLU A 10 2.61 20.28 -18.56
C GLU A 10 1.34 19.73 -19.24
N GLN A 11 1.24 18.39 -19.34
CA GLN A 11 0.11 17.67 -19.93
C GLN A 11 -0.81 17.06 -18.87
N SER A 12 -0.57 17.35 -17.58
CA SER A 12 -1.43 16.88 -16.49
C SER A 12 -2.86 17.38 -16.67
N ARG A 13 -3.82 16.51 -16.35
CA ARG A 13 -5.26 16.90 -16.30
C ARG A 13 -5.58 17.78 -15.09
N GLY A 14 -4.58 18.08 -14.26
CA GLY A 14 -4.65 19.06 -13.20
C GLY A 14 -5.39 18.62 -11.95
N ARG A 15 -5.83 19.59 -11.20
CA ARG A 15 -6.43 19.47 -9.86
C ARG A 15 -7.92 19.77 -9.89
N ARG A 16 -8.70 19.22 -8.95
CA ARG A 16 -10.12 19.58 -8.80
C ARG A 16 -10.33 21.06 -8.46
N HIS A 17 -9.49 21.59 -7.58
CA HIS A 17 -9.50 23.01 -7.22
C HIS A 17 -8.31 23.68 -7.90
N PRO A 18 -8.53 24.57 -8.87
CA PRO A 18 -7.45 25.28 -9.55
C PRO A 18 -6.58 26.09 -8.58
N GLU A 19 -5.27 26.01 -8.76
CA GLU A 19 -4.30 26.75 -7.96
C GLU A 19 -3.22 27.34 -8.90
N PRO A 20 -2.63 28.48 -8.55
CA PRO A 20 -1.57 29.07 -9.37
C PRO A 20 -0.35 28.13 -9.42
N ALA A 21 0.37 28.18 -10.56
CA ALA A 21 1.62 27.46 -10.72
C ALA A 21 2.64 27.88 -9.66
N HIS A 22 3.43 26.94 -9.18
CA HIS A 22 4.49 27.24 -8.21
C HIS A 22 5.76 27.66 -8.94
N PRO A 23 6.52 28.67 -8.46
CA PRO A 23 7.64 29.24 -9.19
C PRO A 23 8.83 28.27 -9.45
N TYR A 24 8.97 27.20 -8.67
CA TYR A 24 10.08 26.24 -8.78
C TYR A 24 9.72 24.77 -8.52
N ARG A 25 8.43 24.43 -8.32
CA ARG A 25 7.97 23.04 -8.18
C ARG A 25 6.94 22.76 -9.27
N ASN A 26 7.08 21.62 -9.94
CA ASN A 26 5.99 21.11 -10.78
C ASN A 26 4.84 20.55 -9.92
N ASP A 27 3.73 20.19 -10.55
CA ASP A 27 2.54 19.75 -9.82
C ASP A 27 2.73 18.41 -9.13
N PHE A 28 3.51 17.48 -9.67
CA PHE A 28 3.78 16.18 -9.03
C PHE A 28 4.71 16.33 -7.82
N GLN A 29 5.67 17.24 -7.85
CA GLN A 29 6.46 17.59 -6.66
C GLN A 29 5.59 18.19 -5.56
N ARG A 30 4.61 19.02 -5.93
CA ARG A 30 3.63 19.54 -4.96
C ARG A 30 2.76 18.40 -4.38
N ASP A 31 2.37 17.42 -5.17
CA ASP A 31 1.59 16.27 -4.71
C ASP A 31 2.39 15.43 -3.73
N ARG A 32 3.62 15.08 -4.06
CA ARG A 32 4.55 14.43 -3.14
C ARG A 32 4.62 15.14 -1.79
N ASP A 33 4.87 16.46 -1.81
CA ASP A 33 4.99 17.26 -0.58
C ASP A 33 3.67 17.24 0.22
N ARG A 34 2.51 17.28 -0.44
CA ARG A 34 1.18 17.20 0.19
C ARG A 34 0.93 15.86 0.86
N VAL A 35 1.34 14.78 0.20
CA VAL A 35 1.26 13.41 0.77
C VAL A 35 2.13 13.31 2.01
N ILE A 36 3.41 13.66 1.93
CA ILE A 36 4.37 13.59 3.04
C ILE A 36 3.88 14.38 4.26
N HIS A 37 3.30 15.56 4.03
CA HIS A 37 2.79 16.40 5.11
C HIS A 37 1.39 16.01 5.61
N SER A 38 0.71 15.01 5.00
CA SER A 38 -0.61 14.57 5.44
C SER A 38 -0.57 13.85 6.80
N ARG A 39 -1.71 13.80 7.48
CA ARG A 39 -1.85 13.01 8.71
C ARG A 39 -1.86 11.51 8.41
N ALA A 40 -2.49 11.14 7.29
CA ALA A 40 -2.59 9.75 6.86
C ALA A 40 -1.19 9.15 6.63
N PHE A 41 -0.31 9.85 5.91
CA PHE A 41 1.06 9.40 5.68
C PHE A 41 1.84 9.21 7.00
N ARG A 42 1.76 10.18 7.92
CA ARG A 42 2.43 10.05 9.24
C ARG A 42 1.93 8.87 10.06
N ARG A 43 0.64 8.48 9.91
CA ARG A 43 0.07 7.33 10.61
C ARG A 43 0.62 5.99 10.13
N LEU A 44 1.21 5.91 8.94
CA LEU A 44 1.86 4.71 8.42
C LEU A 44 2.98 4.21 9.35
N GLU A 45 3.67 5.12 10.06
CA GLU A 45 4.68 4.77 11.06
C GLU A 45 4.12 3.90 12.19
N ALA A 46 2.84 4.06 12.53
CA ALA A 46 2.17 3.36 13.62
C ALA A 46 1.11 2.35 13.12
N LYS A 47 1.23 1.89 11.87
CA LYS A 47 0.43 0.80 11.27
C LYS A 47 1.33 -0.39 10.95
N THR A 48 0.86 -1.58 11.32
CA THR A 48 1.52 -2.86 11.04
C THR A 48 1.62 -3.11 9.54
N GLN A 49 2.79 -3.56 9.06
CA GLN A 49 2.98 -4.19 7.76
C GLN A 49 2.65 -5.69 7.88
N VAL A 50 3.48 -6.47 8.52
CA VAL A 50 3.29 -7.90 8.80
C VAL A 50 3.39 -8.19 10.29
N PHE A 51 4.43 -7.68 10.92
CA PHE A 51 4.71 -7.87 12.34
C PHE A 51 4.21 -6.70 13.17
N THR A 52 3.49 -6.99 14.26
CA THR A 52 3.10 -5.94 15.21
C THR A 52 4.31 -5.50 16.03
N ARG A 53 4.27 -4.29 16.59
CA ARG A 53 5.32 -3.79 17.50
C ARG A 53 5.56 -4.64 18.75
N ARG A 54 4.69 -5.62 19.04
CA ARG A 54 4.90 -6.57 20.14
C ARG A 54 6.08 -7.51 19.88
N TYR A 55 6.41 -7.77 18.61
CA TYR A 55 7.59 -8.57 18.27
C TYR A 55 8.88 -7.81 18.49
N SER A 56 9.02 -6.62 17.91
CA SER A 56 10.17 -5.73 18.07
C SER A 56 9.94 -4.41 17.32
N ASP A 57 10.63 -3.35 17.74
CA ASP A 57 10.69 -2.07 17.02
C ASP A 57 11.57 -2.13 15.76
N HIS A 58 12.26 -3.27 15.52
CA HIS A 58 13.12 -3.47 14.36
C HIS A 58 12.38 -3.83 13.09
N PHE A 59 11.19 -4.45 13.21
CA PHE A 59 10.46 -4.89 12.04
C PHE A 59 9.85 -3.71 11.29
N ARG A 60 9.69 -3.91 9.99
CA ARG A 60 9.13 -2.90 9.10
C ARG A 60 7.71 -2.56 9.48
N ASN A 61 7.43 -1.26 9.51
CA ASN A 61 6.07 -0.71 9.54
C ASN A 61 5.70 -0.22 8.14
N ARG A 62 4.45 0.23 7.94
CA ARG A 62 4.01 0.69 6.62
C ARG A 62 4.79 1.89 6.10
N LEU A 63 5.30 2.77 6.96
CA LEU A 63 6.09 3.92 6.51
C LEU A 63 7.44 3.48 5.93
N THR A 64 8.17 2.61 6.62
CA THR A 64 9.46 2.10 6.12
C THR A 64 9.28 1.30 4.85
N HIS A 65 8.25 0.45 4.76
CA HIS A 65 7.88 -0.24 3.54
C HIS A 65 7.58 0.74 2.38
N THR A 66 6.75 1.76 2.61
CA THR A 66 6.43 2.79 1.60
C THR A 66 7.69 3.50 1.09
N ILE A 67 8.68 3.73 1.95
CA ILE A 67 9.98 4.31 1.53
C ILE A 67 10.77 3.33 0.66
N GLU A 68 10.78 2.03 1.00
CA GLU A 68 11.44 0.99 0.19
C GLU A 68 10.78 0.89 -1.21
N VAL A 69 9.45 0.85 -1.27
CA VAL A 69 8.69 0.89 -2.55
C VAL A 69 9.05 2.13 -3.37
N THR A 70 9.09 3.29 -2.72
CA THR A 70 9.40 4.57 -3.39
C THR A 70 10.81 4.55 -4.00
N GLN A 71 11.80 4.04 -3.28
CA GLN A 71 13.17 3.93 -3.78
C GLN A 71 13.26 3.01 -4.99
N ILE A 72 12.62 1.83 -4.94
CA ILE A 72 12.59 0.86 -6.04
C ILE A 72 11.89 1.45 -7.27
N ALA A 73 10.67 1.96 -7.09
CA ALA A 73 9.86 2.51 -8.16
C ALA A 73 10.56 3.68 -8.88
N ARG A 74 11.20 4.59 -8.12
CA ARG A 74 11.98 5.69 -8.68
C ARG A 74 13.17 5.22 -9.51
N THR A 75 13.87 4.17 -9.06
CA THR A 75 15.00 3.58 -9.81
C THR A 75 14.52 3.04 -11.15
N ILE A 76 13.42 2.28 -11.15
CA ILE A 76 12.81 1.73 -12.37
C ILE A 76 12.37 2.86 -13.32
N ALA A 77 11.65 3.84 -12.77
CA ALA A 77 11.14 4.97 -13.55
C ALA A 77 12.26 5.78 -14.22
N ALA A 78 13.36 6.01 -13.50
CA ALA A 78 14.52 6.74 -14.05
C ALA A 78 15.16 5.99 -15.23
N GLN A 79 15.26 4.67 -15.18
CA GLN A 79 15.80 3.84 -16.26
C GLN A 79 14.88 3.80 -17.48
N LEU A 80 13.57 3.75 -17.27
CA LEU A 80 12.55 3.74 -18.34
C LEU A 80 12.25 5.16 -18.91
N GLY A 81 12.90 6.21 -18.43
CA GLY A 81 12.62 7.58 -18.85
C GLY A 81 11.25 8.10 -18.43
N LEU A 82 10.66 7.55 -17.36
CA LEU A 82 9.35 7.96 -16.83
C LEU A 82 9.46 9.14 -15.86
N ASN A 83 8.33 9.75 -15.53
CA ASN A 83 8.27 10.89 -14.62
C ASN A 83 8.49 10.44 -13.16
N THR A 84 9.72 10.60 -12.68
CA THR A 84 10.11 10.19 -11.32
C THR A 84 9.41 10.97 -10.22
N ASP A 85 8.97 12.22 -10.45
CA ASP A 85 8.22 12.99 -9.46
C ASP A 85 6.80 12.43 -9.29
N LEU A 86 6.16 12.02 -10.40
CA LEU A 86 4.86 11.36 -10.37
C LEU A 86 4.95 9.99 -9.70
N VAL A 87 5.95 9.18 -10.06
CA VAL A 87 6.18 7.85 -9.46
C VAL A 87 6.42 7.98 -7.96
N GLU A 88 7.18 8.98 -7.51
CA GLU A 88 7.40 9.24 -6.09
C GLU A 88 6.10 9.58 -5.35
N ALA A 89 5.27 10.45 -5.92
CA ALA A 89 3.98 10.80 -5.33
C ALA A 89 3.03 9.60 -5.25
N LEU A 90 2.99 8.77 -6.30
CA LEU A 90 2.20 7.53 -6.36
C LEU A 90 2.67 6.52 -5.33
N ALA A 91 3.97 6.26 -5.26
CA ALA A 91 4.54 5.33 -4.29
C ALA A 91 4.31 5.76 -2.83
N LEU A 92 4.41 7.06 -2.53
CA LEU A 92 4.18 7.57 -1.18
C LEU A 92 2.71 7.50 -0.76
N VAL A 93 1.77 7.53 -1.71
CA VAL A 93 0.33 7.56 -1.39
C VAL A 93 -0.33 6.18 -1.42
N HIS A 94 0.30 5.15 -2.03
CA HIS A 94 -0.35 3.87 -2.31
C HIS A 94 -0.93 3.20 -1.05
N ASP A 95 -0.25 3.30 0.08
CA ASP A 95 -0.58 2.60 1.33
C ASP A 95 -1.42 3.42 2.33
N VAL A 96 -1.72 4.71 2.05
CA VAL A 96 -2.39 5.60 3.03
C VAL A 96 -3.80 5.15 3.42
N GLY A 97 -4.45 4.35 2.57
CA GLY A 97 -5.81 3.85 2.78
C GLY A 97 -5.91 2.60 3.65
N HIS A 98 -4.82 1.93 3.96
CA HIS A 98 -4.85 0.71 4.76
C HIS A 98 -5.33 0.96 6.19
N PRO A 99 -6.14 0.06 6.75
CA PRO A 99 -6.63 0.15 8.12
C PRO A 99 -5.55 -0.28 9.13
N PRO A 100 -5.77 -0.10 10.45
CA PRO A 100 -4.91 -0.69 11.47
C PRO A 100 -4.87 -2.22 11.35
N PHE A 101 -3.75 -2.84 11.76
CA PHE A 101 -3.49 -4.28 11.72
C PHE A 101 -3.43 -4.90 10.31
N GLY A 102 -3.17 -4.09 9.28
CA GLY A 102 -2.94 -4.57 7.92
C GLY A 102 -4.11 -5.40 7.36
N HIS A 103 -3.82 -6.50 6.70
CA HIS A 103 -4.82 -7.37 6.09
C HIS A 103 -5.85 -7.97 7.08
N ALA A 104 -5.48 -8.19 8.35
CA ALA A 104 -6.44 -8.67 9.33
C ALA A 104 -7.51 -7.61 9.63
N GLY A 105 -7.10 -6.34 9.75
CA GLY A 105 -8.02 -5.21 9.92
C GLY A 105 -8.88 -4.97 8.69
N GLU A 106 -8.31 -5.08 7.50
CA GLU A 106 -9.02 -4.94 6.22
C GLU A 106 -10.14 -5.98 6.10
N LYS A 107 -9.79 -7.25 6.30
CA LYS A 107 -10.76 -8.36 6.29
C LYS A 107 -11.87 -8.18 7.33
N ALA A 108 -11.51 -7.71 8.53
CA ALA A 108 -12.49 -7.47 9.59
C ALA A 108 -13.45 -6.31 9.26
N LEU A 109 -12.93 -5.20 8.70
CA LEU A 109 -13.75 -4.08 8.26
C LEU A 109 -14.66 -4.48 7.09
N ASP A 110 -14.12 -5.18 6.09
CA ASP A 110 -14.92 -5.65 4.96
C ASP A 110 -16.03 -6.58 5.42
N ALA A 111 -15.73 -7.56 6.29
CA ALA A 111 -16.75 -8.44 6.87
C ALA A 111 -17.82 -7.68 7.68
N ALA A 112 -17.44 -6.60 8.38
CA ALA A 112 -18.39 -5.76 9.09
C ALA A 112 -19.27 -4.96 8.14
N MET A 113 -18.69 -4.37 7.08
CA MET A 113 -19.40 -3.61 6.05
C MET A 113 -20.36 -4.49 5.23
N ASN A 114 -19.97 -5.72 4.91
CA ASN A 114 -20.77 -6.67 4.13
C ASN A 114 -22.10 -7.03 4.83
N LYS A 115 -22.17 -7.01 6.17
CA LYS A 115 -23.43 -7.19 6.91
C LYS A 115 -24.47 -6.09 6.62
N HIS A 116 -24.02 -4.97 6.10
CA HIS A 116 -24.84 -3.81 5.76
C HIS A 116 -24.96 -3.56 4.24
N GLY A 117 -24.55 -4.57 3.42
CA GLY A 117 -24.59 -4.45 1.96
C GLY A 117 -23.55 -3.49 1.36
N LEU A 118 -22.50 -3.18 2.11
CA LEU A 118 -21.38 -2.32 1.71
C LEU A 118 -20.08 -3.13 1.77
N SER A 119 -19.00 -2.61 1.17
CA SER A 119 -17.66 -3.20 1.24
C SER A 119 -16.64 -2.22 1.77
N PHE A 120 -15.52 -2.73 2.26
CA PHE A 120 -14.32 -1.95 2.52
C PHE A 120 -13.27 -2.26 1.45
N ASP A 121 -12.65 -1.22 0.95
CA ASP A 121 -11.57 -1.26 -0.02
C ASP A 121 -10.56 -0.17 0.33
N ASN A 122 -9.28 -0.53 0.40
CA ASN A 122 -8.20 0.36 0.82
C ASN A 122 -7.92 1.47 -0.22
N ASN A 123 -8.08 1.21 -1.53
CA ASN A 123 -7.87 2.22 -2.57
C ASN A 123 -9.00 3.26 -2.54
N LEU A 124 -10.25 2.81 -2.40
CA LEU A 124 -11.39 3.71 -2.22
C LEU A 124 -11.25 4.53 -0.94
N HIS A 125 -10.76 3.92 0.14
CA HIS A 125 -10.50 4.64 1.38
C HIS A 125 -9.34 5.65 1.23
N ALA A 126 -8.27 5.28 0.52
CA ALA A 126 -7.17 6.19 0.18
C ALA A 126 -7.67 7.40 -0.61
N LEU A 127 -8.52 7.17 -1.62
CA LEU A 127 -9.13 8.23 -2.39
C LEU A 127 -9.96 9.17 -1.49
N ARG A 128 -10.81 8.63 -0.62
CA ARG A 128 -11.59 9.43 0.34
C ARG A 128 -10.70 10.25 1.29
N ILE A 129 -9.57 9.69 1.71
CA ILE A 129 -8.58 10.42 2.53
C ILE A 129 -8.04 11.62 1.79
N VAL A 130 -7.55 11.42 0.56
CA VAL A 130 -6.88 12.50 -0.19
C VAL A 130 -7.85 13.52 -0.78
N GLU A 131 -9.11 13.17 -0.95
CA GLU A 131 -10.12 14.06 -1.51
C GLU A 131 -10.96 14.79 -0.45
N ASP A 132 -11.16 14.21 0.75
CA ASP A 132 -12.09 14.74 1.73
C ASP A 132 -11.56 14.79 3.17
N PHE A 133 -10.89 13.73 3.67
CA PHE A 133 -10.64 13.61 5.11
C PHE A 133 -9.46 14.44 5.61
N GLU A 134 -8.45 14.67 4.77
CA GLU A 134 -7.37 15.57 5.13
C GLU A 134 -7.87 17.02 5.14
N GLN A 135 -7.68 17.70 6.27
CA GLN A 135 -8.11 19.10 6.48
C GLN A 135 -6.86 19.95 6.77
N ARG A 136 -6.17 20.34 5.72
CA ARG A 136 -4.93 21.12 5.80
C ARG A 136 -5.01 22.48 5.14
N TYR A 137 -5.98 22.68 4.26
CA TYR A 137 -6.12 23.86 3.43
C TYR A 137 -7.41 24.57 3.73
N ALA A 138 -7.38 25.92 3.82
CA ALA A 138 -8.57 26.69 4.13
C ALA A 138 -9.57 26.74 2.95
N ALA A 139 -9.07 26.60 1.71
CA ALA A 139 -9.87 26.80 0.51
C ALA A 139 -10.63 25.53 0.06
N PHE A 140 -10.19 24.34 0.49
CA PHE A 140 -10.78 23.06 0.08
C PHE A 140 -10.52 21.95 1.10
N ARG A 141 -11.30 20.90 1.01
CA ARG A 141 -11.09 19.63 1.73
C ARG A 141 -10.12 18.75 0.92
N GLY A 142 -9.52 17.78 1.60
CA GLY A 142 -8.56 16.87 1.01
C GLY A 142 -7.20 17.51 0.76
N LEU A 143 -6.41 16.85 -0.07
CA LEU A 143 -5.06 17.27 -0.45
C LEU A 143 -5.01 17.98 -1.81
N ASN A 144 -6.11 17.95 -2.58
CA ASN A 144 -6.19 18.50 -3.93
C ASN A 144 -5.06 18.01 -4.84
N LEU A 145 -4.86 16.68 -4.87
CA LEU A 145 -3.85 16.04 -5.71
C LEU A 145 -4.23 16.11 -7.19
N THR A 146 -3.26 15.98 -8.09
CA THR A 146 -3.50 15.91 -9.52
C THR A 146 -4.34 14.69 -9.89
N PHE A 147 -4.93 14.75 -11.08
CA PHE A 147 -5.72 13.65 -11.64
C PHE A 147 -4.89 12.36 -11.69
N GLU A 148 -3.64 12.43 -12.16
CA GLU A 148 -2.76 11.27 -12.37
C GLU A 148 -2.45 10.54 -11.06
N VAL A 149 -2.26 11.27 -9.97
CA VAL A 149 -2.04 10.64 -8.65
C VAL A 149 -3.34 10.00 -8.14
N ARG A 150 -4.49 10.65 -8.28
CA ARG A 150 -5.80 10.09 -7.89
C ARG A 150 -6.19 8.88 -8.74
N GLU A 151 -5.95 8.95 -10.05
CA GLU A 151 -6.13 7.81 -10.97
C GLU A 151 -5.25 6.62 -10.55
N GLY A 152 -3.97 6.90 -10.21
CA GLY A 152 -3.06 5.86 -9.78
C GLY A 152 -3.47 5.19 -8.48
N ILE A 153 -4.06 5.92 -7.52
CA ILE A 153 -4.66 5.33 -6.31
C ILE A 153 -5.77 4.33 -6.69
N ILE A 154 -6.68 4.73 -7.57
CA ILE A 154 -7.84 3.88 -7.95
C ILE A 154 -7.40 2.68 -8.78
N LYS A 155 -6.39 2.81 -9.62
CA LYS A 155 -5.93 1.72 -10.49
C LYS A 155 -4.75 0.94 -9.91
N HIS A 156 -4.49 1.08 -8.61
CA HIS A 156 -3.51 0.28 -7.90
C HIS A 156 -4.06 -1.13 -7.65
N SER A 157 -3.27 -2.15 -7.96
CA SER A 157 -3.51 -3.59 -7.73
C SER A 157 -4.69 -4.22 -8.47
N HIS A 158 -5.77 -3.52 -8.77
CA HIS A 158 -6.93 -4.05 -9.50
C HIS A 158 -7.64 -2.97 -10.32
N ASP A 159 -8.52 -3.42 -11.21
CA ASP A 159 -9.34 -2.56 -12.06
C ASP A 159 -10.79 -2.58 -11.56
N TYR A 160 -11.43 -1.41 -11.44
CA TYR A 160 -12.85 -1.26 -11.09
C TYR A 160 -13.72 -1.31 -12.34
N SER A 161 -14.90 -1.93 -12.21
CA SER A 161 -15.91 -1.95 -13.27
C SER A 161 -16.68 -0.62 -13.29
N PRO A 162 -16.80 0.07 -14.45
CA PRO A 162 -17.59 1.30 -14.54
C PRO A 162 -19.07 1.11 -14.19
N ASN A 163 -19.62 -0.10 -14.36
CA ASN A 163 -20.99 -0.41 -14.03
C ASN A 163 -21.22 -0.58 -12.52
N GLU A 164 -20.21 -1.05 -11.79
CA GLU A 164 -20.28 -1.27 -10.35
C GLU A 164 -19.90 0.00 -9.57
N PHE A 165 -19.03 0.83 -10.15
CA PHE A 165 -18.49 2.05 -9.53
C PHE A 165 -18.65 3.26 -10.45
N PRO A 166 -19.88 3.68 -10.78
CA PRO A 166 -20.14 4.81 -11.69
C PRO A 166 -19.57 6.14 -11.15
N GLU A 167 -19.41 6.28 -9.84
CA GLU A 167 -18.79 7.45 -9.18
C GLU A 167 -17.31 7.60 -9.51
N LEU A 168 -16.64 6.53 -9.97
CA LEU A 168 -15.23 6.55 -10.37
C LEU A 168 -15.04 6.83 -11.88
N ALA A 169 -16.11 7.16 -12.62
CA ALA A 169 -16.05 7.34 -14.08
C ALA A 169 -15.02 8.39 -14.52
N GLU A 170 -14.73 9.41 -13.69
CA GLU A 170 -13.70 10.41 -13.99
C GLU A 170 -12.30 9.81 -14.17
N TYR A 171 -12.02 8.63 -13.56
CA TYR A 171 -10.69 7.99 -13.59
C TYR A 171 -10.47 7.08 -14.79
N LEU A 172 -11.23 7.25 -15.88
CA LEU A 172 -11.04 6.53 -17.14
C LEU A 172 -10.94 5.02 -16.94
N LEU A 173 -11.93 4.41 -16.28
CA LEU A 173 -11.90 2.99 -15.87
C LEU A 173 -11.79 2.00 -17.05
N ASP A 174 -12.13 2.43 -18.24
CA ASP A 174 -12.00 1.71 -19.51
C ASP A 174 -10.61 1.77 -20.15
N GLN A 175 -9.72 2.60 -19.60
CA GLN A 175 -8.35 2.81 -20.08
C GLN A 175 -7.31 2.31 -19.07
N ARG A 176 -6.11 1.98 -19.56
CA ARG A 176 -4.99 1.64 -18.69
C ARG A 176 -4.41 2.88 -18.01
N PRO A 177 -3.91 2.75 -16.78
CA PRO A 177 -3.17 3.84 -16.15
C PRO A 177 -1.83 4.07 -16.86
N PRO A 178 -1.21 5.24 -16.71
CA PRO A 178 0.14 5.48 -17.23
C PRO A 178 1.15 4.50 -16.64
N LEU A 179 2.28 4.30 -17.32
CA LEU A 179 3.32 3.36 -16.87
C LEU A 179 3.82 3.69 -15.47
N GLU A 180 3.91 4.96 -15.12
CA GLU A 180 4.25 5.44 -13.77
C GLU A 180 3.38 4.79 -12.70
N ALA A 181 2.08 4.66 -12.94
CA ALA A 181 1.17 4.01 -12.00
C ALA A 181 1.22 2.48 -12.08
N GLN A 182 1.40 1.91 -13.29
CA GLN A 182 1.54 0.46 -13.46
C GLN A 182 2.75 -0.12 -12.73
N LEU A 183 3.82 0.66 -12.57
CA LEU A 183 5.04 0.22 -11.90
C LEU A 183 4.85 0.05 -10.38
N ILE A 184 3.93 0.78 -9.76
CA ILE A 184 3.81 0.81 -8.30
C ILE A 184 3.45 -0.57 -7.76
N ASP A 185 2.50 -1.28 -8.39
CA ASP A 185 2.10 -2.63 -7.99
C ASP A 185 3.28 -3.61 -7.96
N LEU A 186 4.12 -3.55 -8.99
CA LEU A 186 5.27 -4.45 -9.13
C LEU A 186 6.42 -4.06 -8.20
N ALA A 187 6.65 -2.77 -8.00
CA ALA A 187 7.62 -2.27 -7.04
C ALA A 187 7.24 -2.64 -5.60
N ASP A 188 5.95 -2.55 -5.26
CA ASP A 188 5.40 -2.99 -3.99
C ASP A 188 5.62 -4.50 -3.79
N GLU A 189 5.26 -5.33 -4.77
CA GLU A 189 5.45 -6.78 -4.70
C GLU A 189 6.93 -7.19 -4.57
N ILE A 190 7.84 -6.53 -5.26
CA ILE A 190 9.28 -6.75 -5.13
C ILE A 190 9.76 -6.35 -3.73
N ALA A 191 9.32 -5.20 -3.25
CA ALA A 191 9.67 -4.70 -1.93
C ALA A 191 9.22 -5.65 -0.82
N TYR A 192 7.91 -5.98 -0.75
CA TYR A 192 7.43 -6.82 0.34
C TYR A 192 7.98 -8.25 0.25
N SER A 193 8.18 -8.80 -0.95
CA SER A 193 8.71 -10.16 -1.09
C SER A 193 10.11 -10.30 -0.48
N THR A 194 10.98 -9.32 -0.68
CA THR A 194 12.34 -9.34 -0.11
C THR A 194 12.35 -8.94 1.36
N ALA A 195 11.55 -7.94 1.74
CA ALA A 195 11.43 -7.45 3.10
C ALA A 195 10.85 -8.51 4.05
N ASP A 196 9.81 -9.23 3.62
CA ASP A 196 9.14 -10.22 4.46
C ASP A 196 9.95 -11.51 4.62
N LEU A 197 10.83 -11.86 3.65
CA LEU A 197 11.82 -12.90 3.86
C LEU A 197 12.84 -12.49 4.93
N ASP A 198 13.30 -11.24 4.94
CA ASP A 198 14.22 -10.71 5.94
C ASP A 198 13.58 -10.68 7.33
N ASP A 199 12.42 -10.07 7.45
CA ASP A 199 11.68 -9.97 8.72
C ASP A 199 11.26 -11.36 9.24
N GLY A 200 10.84 -12.26 8.35
CA GLY A 200 10.50 -13.65 8.69
C GLY A 200 11.70 -14.44 9.23
N PHE A 201 12.88 -14.24 8.64
CA PHE A 201 14.12 -14.84 9.10
C PHE A 201 14.59 -14.24 10.44
N GLU A 202 14.57 -12.91 10.59
CA GLU A 202 14.93 -12.22 11.83
C GLU A 202 14.00 -12.58 12.99
N SER A 203 12.70 -12.72 12.73
CA SER A 203 11.70 -13.15 13.73
C SER A 203 11.86 -14.63 14.13
N ARG A 204 12.67 -15.41 13.41
CA ARG A 204 12.83 -16.86 13.55
C ARG A 204 11.55 -17.65 13.27
N ILE A 205 10.57 -17.06 12.62
CA ILE A 205 9.40 -17.78 12.09
C ILE A 205 9.81 -18.59 10.88
N LEU A 206 10.69 -18.02 10.03
CA LEU A 206 11.29 -18.72 8.90
C LEU A 206 12.73 -19.11 9.22
N SER A 207 13.08 -20.36 8.97
CA SER A 207 14.47 -20.83 8.99
C SER A 207 15.15 -20.63 7.63
N LEU A 208 16.49 -20.59 7.62
CA LEU A 208 17.23 -20.50 6.37
C LEU A 208 16.95 -21.71 5.45
N ASP A 209 16.86 -22.90 6.02
CA ASP A 209 16.66 -24.13 5.25
C ASP A 209 15.28 -24.13 4.56
N GLU A 210 14.23 -23.68 5.27
CA GLU A 210 12.87 -23.52 4.68
C GLU A 210 12.87 -22.49 3.55
N ILE A 211 13.59 -21.37 3.69
CA ILE A 211 13.67 -20.35 2.64
C ILE A 211 14.44 -20.88 1.43
N LEU A 212 15.56 -21.59 1.63
CA LEU A 212 16.34 -22.19 0.56
C LEU A 212 15.55 -23.25 -0.22
N GLU A 213 14.71 -24.02 0.46
CA GLU A 213 13.84 -25.02 -0.16
C GLU A 213 12.64 -24.39 -0.87
N GLY A 214 12.01 -23.40 -0.23
CA GLY A 214 10.73 -22.83 -0.67
C GLY A 214 10.85 -21.69 -1.67
N VAL A 215 12.02 -21.01 -1.77
CA VAL A 215 12.26 -19.82 -2.60
C VAL A 215 13.45 -20.03 -3.54
N PRO A 216 13.24 -20.65 -4.71
CA PRO A 216 14.34 -20.97 -5.64
C PRO A 216 15.17 -19.76 -6.08
N ALA A 217 14.53 -18.59 -6.30
CA ALA A 217 15.23 -17.35 -6.64
C ALA A 217 16.21 -16.92 -5.53
N PHE A 218 15.79 -17.01 -4.27
CA PHE A 218 16.67 -16.73 -3.13
C PHE A 218 17.78 -17.78 -3.02
N ALA A 219 17.48 -19.07 -3.14
CA ALA A 219 18.47 -20.14 -3.07
C ALA A 219 19.58 -19.96 -4.10
N GLN A 220 19.24 -19.61 -5.34
CA GLN A 220 20.22 -19.35 -6.40
C GLN A 220 21.16 -18.19 -6.03
N THR A 221 20.61 -17.08 -5.54
CA THR A 221 21.41 -15.91 -5.14
C THR A 221 22.22 -16.18 -3.89
N PHE A 222 21.69 -16.99 -2.94
CA PHE A 222 22.39 -17.40 -1.73
C PHE A 222 23.65 -18.24 -2.04
N HIS A 223 23.55 -19.28 -2.87
CA HIS A 223 24.68 -20.08 -3.26
C HIS A 223 25.73 -19.28 -4.04
N ARG A 224 25.32 -18.33 -4.88
CA ARG A 224 26.26 -17.41 -5.54
C ARG A 224 27.00 -16.52 -4.54
N ALA A 225 26.27 -15.96 -3.55
CA ALA A 225 26.86 -15.12 -2.51
C ALA A 225 27.82 -15.92 -1.62
N GLU A 226 27.47 -17.16 -1.25
CA GLU A 226 28.33 -18.07 -0.48
C GLU A 226 29.62 -18.39 -1.21
N ALA A 227 29.55 -18.65 -2.51
CA ALA A 227 30.73 -18.87 -3.35
C ALA A 227 31.63 -17.64 -3.49
N LEU A 228 31.04 -16.43 -3.52
CA LEU A 228 31.79 -15.16 -3.61
C LEU A 228 32.45 -14.74 -2.29
N TYR A 229 31.85 -15.13 -1.16
CA TYR A 229 32.30 -14.75 0.17
C TYR A 229 32.51 -15.96 1.07
N PRO A 230 33.48 -16.85 0.74
CA PRO A 230 33.73 -18.07 1.49
C PRO A 230 34.15 -17.73 2.93
N GLY A 231 33.50 -18.37 3.90
CA GLY A 231 33.75 -18.12 5.33
C GLY A 231 33.03 -16.90 5.93
N ALA A 232 32.22 -16.16 5.16
CA ALA A 232 31.37 -15.10 5.71
C ALA A 232 30.31 -15.70 6.63
N ARG A 233 29.91 -14.92 7.65
CA ARG A 233 28.77 -15.29 8.52
C ARG A 233 27.51 -15.49 7.71
N LYS A 234 26.73 -16.56 7.98
CA LYS A 234 25.49 -16.89 7.26
C LYS A 234 24.53 -15.71 7.11
N LYS A 235 24.37 -14.87 8.15
CA LYS A 235 23.51 -13.66 8.06
C LYS A 235 24.00 -12.65 7.02
N LEU A 236 25.31 -12.49 6.83
CA LEU A 236 25.84 -11.59 5.79
C LEU A 236 25.61 -12.17 4.39
N VAL A 237 25.78 -13.49 4.24
CA VAL A 237 25.47 -14.19 2.97
C VAL A 237 23.97 -14.07 2.65
N PHE A 238 23.11 -14.20 3.66
CA PHE A 238 21.66 -14.02 3.54
C PHE A 238 21.32 -12.61 3.02
N ASN A 239 21.88 -11.57 3.63
CA ASN A 239 21.65 -10.19 3.22
C ASN A 239 22.15 -9.92 1.79
N GLU A 240 23.31 -10.46 1.42
CA GLU A 240 23.82 -10.37 0.04
C GLU A 240 22.92 -11.12 -0.95
N ALA A 241 22.33 -12.24 -0.55
CA ALA A 241 21.39 -12.98 -1.38
C ALA A 241 20.10 -12.20 -1.64
N LEU A 242 19.50 -11.61 -0.60
CA LEU A 242 18.30 -10.75 -0.73
C LEU A 242 18.56 -9.57 -1.65
N LYS A 243 19.67 -8.85 -1.44
CA LYS A 243 20.05 -7.72 -2.29
C LYS A 243 20.16 -8.14 -3.76
N ARG A 244 20.84 -9.27 -4.05
CA ARG A 244 20.98 -9.78 -5.41
C ARG A 244 19.66 -10.23 -6.03
N MET A 245 18.78 -10.84 -5.24
CA MET A 245 17.45 -11.22 -5.69
C MET A 245 16.62 -9.98 -6.07
N LEU A 246 16.65 -8.93 -5.24
CA LEU A 246 16.01 -7.64 -5.52
C LEU A 246 16.57 -7.02 -6.80
N ASP A 247 17.91 -6.94 -6.94
CA ASP A 247 18.57 -6.37 -8.12
C ASP A 247 18.19 -7.15 -9.40
N CYS A 248 18.10 -8.49 -9.33
CA CYS A 248 17.67 -9.32 -10.45
C CYS A 248 16.23 -9.01 -10.87
N TRP A 249 15.32 -8.93 -9.92
CA TRP A 249 13.91 -8.68 -10.22
C TRP A 249 13.66 -7.25 -10.74
N VAL A 250 14.33 -6.26 -10.17
CA VAL A 250 14.28 -4.87 -10.66
C VAL A 250 14.84 -4.76 -12.07
N GLY A 251 16.00 -5.41 -12.32
CA GLY A 251 16.61 -5.42 -13.65
C GLY A 251 15.74 -6.10 -14.70
N ASP A 252 15.11 -7.23 -14.35
CA ASP A 252 14.18 -7.93 -15.24
C ASP A 252 12.93 -7.09 -15.54
N LEU A 253 12.35 -6.45 -14.51
CA LEU A 253 11.18 -5.58 -14.68
C LEU A 253 11.47 -4.42 -15.64
N ILE A 254 12.64 -3.79 -15.52
CA ILE A 254 13.08 -2.74 -16.43
C ILE A 254 13.19 -3.28 -17.87
N ALA A 255 14.00 -4.32 -18.06
CA ALA A 255 14.29 -4.86 -19.38
C ALA A 255 13.03 -5.38 -20.09
N ASN A 256 12.19 -6.16 -19.37
CA ASN A 256 10.98 -6.71 -19.97
C ASN A 256 9.91 -5.65 -20.24
N THR A 257 9.80 -4.61 -19.40
CA THR A 257 8.88 -3.50 -19.66
C THR A 257 9.32 -2.72 -20.90
N GLU A 258 10.63 -2.41 -21.02
CA GLU A 258 11.18 -1.73 -22.18
C GLU A 258 10.95 -2.54 -23.48
N GLU A 259 11.22 -3.84 -23.46
CA GLU A 259 10.95 -4.75 -24.59
C GLU A 259 9.47 -4.72 -25.00
N ARG A 260 8.54 -4.81 -24.04
CA ARG A 260 7.09 -4.81 -24.29
C ARG A 260 6.61 -3.48 -24.87
N VAL A 261 7.09 -2.35 -24.34
CA VAL A 261 6.78 -1.03 -24.87
C VAL A 261 7.27 -0.89 -26.32
N HIS A 262 8.50 -1.31 -26.59
CA HIS A 262 9.07 -1.30 -27.93
C HIS A 262 8.33 -2.23 -28.90
N ALA A 263 8.07 -3.48 -28.49
CA ALA A 263 7.37 -4.46 -29.33
C ALA A 263 5.93 -4.05 -29.64
N ALA A 264 5.28 -3.31 -28.73
CA ALA A 264 3.94 -2.77 -28.95
C ALA A 264 3.91 -1.48 -29.78
N GLY A 265 5.07 -0.92 -30.16
CA GLY A 265 5.16 0.32 -30.94
C GLY A 265 4.61 1.54 -30.22
N ILE A 266 4.75 1.59 -28.89
CA ILE A 266 4.23 2.68 -28.07
C ILE A 266 5.04 3.94 -28.30
N GLY A 267 4.38 5.03 -28.72
CA GLY A 267 4.99 6.34 -28.98
C GLY A 267 4.38 7.48 -28.16
N SER A 268 3.32 7.22 -27.39
CA SER A 268 2.65 8.26 -26.60
C SER A 268 1.96 7.70 -25.36
N LEU A 269 1.61 8.59 -24.41
CA LEU A 269 0.78 8.26 -23.27
C LEU A 269 -0.58 7.68 -23.70
N GLN A 270 -1.14 8.18 -24.81
CA GLN A 270 -2.43 7.71 -25.31
C GLN A 270 -2.35 6.24 -25.79
N ASP A 271 -1.22 5.83 -26.36
CA ASP A 271 -1.00 4.42 -26.76
C ASP A 271 -0.97 3.52 -25.52
N ILE A 272 -0.31 3.96 -24.43
CA ILE A 272 -0.35 3.24 -23.14
C ILE A 272 -1.79 3.09 -22.64
N ARG A 273 -2.56 4.17 -22.66
CA ARG A 273 -3.95 4.18 -22.17
C ARG A 273 -4.89 3.29 -22.97
N ALA A 274 -4.69 3.23 -24.28
CA ALA A 274 -5.48 2.43 -25.20
C ALA A 274 -5.04 0.96 -25.29
N PHE A 275 -3.88 0.60 -24.72
CA PHE A 275 -3.38 -0.77 -24.83
C PHE A 275 -4.24 -1.75 -24.03
N PRO A 276 -4.55 -2.95 -24.57
CA PRO A 276 -5.52 -3.85 -23.94
C PRO A 276 -5.09 -4.40 -22.57
N THR A 277 -3.77 -4.46 -22.30
CA THR A 277 -3.22 -4.99 -21.06
C THR A 277 -2.22 -4.01 -20.44
N ARG A 278 -1.86 -4.19 -19.16
CA ARG A 278 -0.76 -3.45 -18.54
C ARG A 278 0.55 -3.83 -19.23
N LEU A 279 1.38 -2.83 -19.56
CA LEU A 279 2.66 -3.01 -20.24
C LEU A 279 3.83 -3.22 -19.26
N ALA A 280 3.79 -2.61 -18.09
CA ALA A 280 4.75 -2.92 -17.05
C ALA A 280 4.62 -4.38 -16.62
N GLY A 281 5.72 -5.10 -16.54
CA GLY A 281 5.68 -6.51 -16.17
C GLY A 281 7.05 -7.18 -16.16
N LEU A 282 7.16 -8.19 -15.31
CA LEU A 282 8.29 -9.12 -15.27
C LEU A 282 8.25 -10.07 -16.46
N SER A 283 9.39 -10.62 -16.84
CA SER A 283 9.46 -11.75 -17.77
C SER A 283 8.72 -12.97 -17.18
N LYS A 284 8.28 -13.87 -18.04
CA LYS A 284 7.52 -15.06 -17.60
C LYS A 284 8.27 -15.88 -16.54
N SER A 285 9.58 -16.05 -16.71
CA SER A 285 10.40 -16.83 -15.78
C SER A 285 10.50 -16.16 -14.40
N VAL A 286 10.72 -14.84 -14.34
CA VAL A 286 10.84 -14.11 -13.09
C VAL A 286 9.48 -13.93 -12.42
N ASP A 287 8.41 -13.76 -13.19
CA ASP A 287 7.05 -13.73 -12.63
C ASP A 287 6.63 -15.06 -11.99
N GLU A 288 7.07 -16.20 -12.56
CA GLU A 288 6.87 -17.53 -11.96
C GLU A 288 7.68 -17.67 -10.64
N GLU A 289 8.91 -17.16 -10.59
CA GLU A 289 9.73 -17.13 -9.35
C GLU A 289 9.09 -16.25 -8.28
N ARG A 290 8.62 -15.05 -8.65
CA ARG A 290 7.88 -14.14 -7.77
C ARG A 290 6.63 -14.80 -7.20
N LYS A 291 5.83 -15.46 -8.03
CA LYS A 291 4.63 -16.19 -7.57
C LYS A 291 4.97 -17.30 -6.58
N LYS A 292 6.03 -18.09 -6.83
CA LYS A 292 6.50 -19.11 -5.87
C LYS A 292 6.93 -18.49 -4.55
N THR A 293 7.64 -17.36 -4.58
CA THR A 293 8.07 -16.64 -3.38
C THR A 293 6.84 -16.14 -2.59
N ARG A 294 5.87 -15.54 -3.26
CA ARG A 294 4.62 -15.10 -2.65
C ARG A 294 3.87 -16.27 -2.01
N ASP A 295 3.70 -17.38 -2.73
CA ASP A 295 2.98 -18.55 -2.23
C ASP A 295 3.71 -19.19 -1.03
N PHE A 296 5.05 -19.15 -1.01
CA PHE A 296 5.84 -19.53 0.15
C PHE A 296 5.58 -18.61 1.35
N LEU A 297 5.64 -17.27 1.18
CA LEU A 297 5.38 -16.30 2.23
C LEU A 297 3.95 -16.44 2.78
N TYR A 298 2.96 -16.64 1.93
CA TYR A 298 1.59 -16.90 2.37
C TYR A 298 1.51 -18.10 3.28
N ARG A 299 2.06 -19.23 2.87
CA ARG A 299 1.99 -20.49 3.61
C ARG A 299 2.85 -20.48 4.87
N ALA A 300 4.13 -20.06 4.76
CA ALA A 300 5.11 -20.23 5.82
C ALA A 300 5.14 -19.06 6.81
N LEU A 301 4.79 -17.84 6.37
CA LEU A 301 4.84 -16.65 7.20
C LEU A 301 3.43 -16.14 7.55
N TYR A 302 2.64 -15.71 6.55
CA TYR A 302 1.39 -15.01 6.85
C TYR A 302 0.34 -15.92 7.50
N TYR A 303 0.28 -17.20 7.17
CA TYR A 303 -0.60 -18.16 7.82
C TYR A 303 0.11 -19.02 8.88
N SER A 304 1.25 -18.56 9.40
CA SER A 304 1.94 -19.24 10.48
C SER A 304 1.13 -19.16 11.80
N PRO A 305 1.14 -20.23 12.62
CA PRO A 305 0.50 -20.22 13.93
C PRO A 305 0.99 -19.09 14.85
N ALA A 306 2.23 -18.62 14.64
CA ALA A 306 2.81 -17.53 15.42
C ALA A 306 2.07 -16.21 15.22
N LEU A 307 1.59 -15.92 14.00
CA LEU A 307 0.86 -14.69 13.67
C LEU A 307 -0.67 -14.84 13.84
N ASP A 308 -1.19 -16.06 13.92
CA ASP A 308 -2.63 -16.32 13.89
C ASP A 308 -3.36 -15.72 15.10
N ALA A 309 -2.81 -15.87 16.30
CA ALA A 309 -3.39 -15.32 17.53
C ALA A 309 -3.52 -13.78 17.49
N GLU A 310 -2.52 -13.10 16.91
CA GLU A 310 -2.55 -11.64 16.75
C GLU A 310 -3.61 -11.21 15.74
N LYS A 311 -3.72 -11.92 14.61
CA LYS A 311 -4.73 -11.66 13.59
C LYS A 311 -6.15 -11.83 14.14
N GLN A 312 -6.40 -12.93 14.84
CA GLN A 312 -7.71 -13.18 15.50
C GLN A 312 -8.04 -12.08 16.51
N ASN A 313 -7.06 -11.64 17.30
CA ASN A 313 -7.25 -10.52 18.21
C ASN A 313 -7.55 -9.22 17.47
N ALA A 314 -6.83 -8.91 16.38
CA ALA A 314 -7.06 -7.74 15.55
C ALA A 314 -8.48 -7.73 14.94
N GLU A 315 -8.90 -8.86 14.34
CA GLU A 315 -10.25 -9.03 13.79
C GLU A 315 -11.32 -8.83 14.88
N ARG A 316 -11.12 -9.38 16.08
CA ARG A 316 -12.03 -9.20 17.20
C ARG A 316 -12.14 -7.74 17.64
N VAL A 317 -11.01 -7.06 17.80
CA VAL A 317 -10.95 -5.64 18.23
C VAL A 317 -11.69 -4.74 17.24
N ILE A 318 -11.44 -4.90 15.95
CA ILE A 318 -12.09 -4.10 14.89
C ILE A 318 -13.60 -4.36 14.90
N ARG A 319 -14.04 -5.63 14.93
CA ARG A 319 -15.45 -5.98 14.93
C ARG A 319 -16.18 -5.42 16.16
N GLU A 320 -15.64 -5.60 17.36
CA GLU A 320 -16.26 -5.14 18.60
C GLU A 320 -16.39 -3.61 18.65
N LEU A 321 -15.40 -2.87 18.14
CA LEU A 321 -15.49 -1.41 18.04
C LEU A 321 -16.48 -0.95 16.96
N PHE A 322 -16.51 -1.65 15.83
CA PHE A 322 -17.47 -1.35 14.77
C PHE A 322 -18.91 -1.51 15.31
N ASP A 323 -19.22 -2.65 15.90
CA ASP A 323 -20.54 -2.94 16.49
C ASP A 323 -20.88 -1.91 17.59
N PHE A 324 -19.91 -1.55 18.45
CA PHE A 324 -20.09 -0.54 19.49
C PHE A 324 -20.53 0.83 18.94
N TRP A 325 -19.85 1.36 17.91
CA TRP A 325 -20.22 2.67 17.36
C TRP A 325 -21.45 2.61 16.45
N MET A 326 -21.80 1.48 15.91
CA MET A 326 -23.10 1.30 15.25
C MET A 326 -24.26 1.35 16.28
N GLU A 327 -24.06 0.80 17.47
CA GLU A 327 -25.06 0.86 18.55
C GLU A 327 -25.09 2.21 19.28
N LYS A 328 -23.93 2.86 19.44
CA LYS A 328 -23.74 4.10 20.21
C LYS A 328 -23.07 5.21 19.37
N PRO A 329 -23.71 5.71 18.30
CA PRO A 329 -23.11 6.71 17.43
C PRO A 329 -22.83 8.06 18.12
N SER A 330 -23.46 8.34 19.27
CA SER A 330 -23.17 9.51 20.09
C SER A 330 -21.75 9.55 20.67
N GLU A 331 -21.11 8.37 20.80
CA GLU A 331 -19.73 8.24 21.29
C GLU A 331 -18.67 8.48 20.22
N LEU A 332 -19.06 8.64 18.95
CA LEU A 332 -18.15 9.07 17.89
C LEU A 332 -17.65 10.51 18.15
N PRO A 333 -16.42 10.84 17.72
CA PRO A 333 -15.95 12.23 17.77
C PRO A 333 -16.88 13.18 17.02
N ALA A 334 -16.96 14.45 17.45
CA ALA A 334 -17.89 15.45 16.91
C ALA A 334 -17.82 15.58 15.38
N SER A 335 -16.63 15.55 14.78
CA SER A 335 -16.44 15.63 13.33
C SER A 335 -17.07 14.44 12.58
N TYR A 336 -17.01 13.23 13.14
CA TYR A 336 -17.63 12.04 12.56
C TYR A 336 -19.15 12.01 12.78
N ARG A 337 -19.63 12.53 13.91
CA ARG A 337 -21.09 12.72 14.12
C ARG A 337 -21.69 13.69 13.10
N GLU A 338 -20.98 14.77 12.76
CA GLU A 338 -21.43 15.67 11.68
C GLU A 338 -21.45 14.98 10.32
N LYS A 339 -20.42 14.16 10.01
CA LYS A 339 -20.41 13.36 8.79
C LYS A 339 -21.59 12.38 8.72
N ALA A 340 -21.96 11.76 9.83
CA ALA A 340 -23.07 10.81 9.90
C ALA A 340 -24.46 11.45 9.63
N LYS A 341 -24.55 12.79 9.52
CA LYS A 341 -25.75 13.48 9.04
C LYS A 341 -25.85 13.49 7.51
N GLN A 342 -24.77 13.25 6.80
CA GLN A 342 -24.65 13.32 5.34
C GLN A 342 -24.37 11.95 4.72
N ASP A 343 -23.48 11.18 5.34
CA ASP A 343 -23.05 9.85 4.91
C ASP A 343 -23.73 8.75 5.75
N PRO A 344 -23.94 7.54 5.22
CA PRO A 344 -24.44 6.40 6.00
C PRO A 344 -23.55 6.13 7.23
N LEU A 345 -24.16 5.95 8.40
CA LEU A 345 -23.44 5.71 9.66
C LEU A 345 -22.40 4.58 9.53
N THR A 346 -22.76 3.50 8.84
CA THR A 346 -21.89 2.36 8.57
C THR A 346 -20.58 2.80 7.90
N ARG A 347 -20.67 3.66 6.88
CA ARG A 347 -19.51 4.19 6.16
C ARG A 347 -18.67 5.09 7.08
N VAL A 348 -19.32 5.93 7.88
CA VAL A 348 -18.64 6.85 8.81
C VAL A 348 -17.88 6.10 9.89
N VAL A 349 -18.46 5.02 10.45
CA VAL A 349 -17.80 4.16 11.43
C VAL A 349 -16.61 3.44 10.80
N CYS A 350 -16.77 2.92 9.59
CA CYS A 350 -15.71 2.28 8.83
C CYS A 350 -14.54 3.25 8.59
N ASP A 351 -14.81 4.45 8.08
CA ASP A 351 -13.79 5.48 7.81
C ASP A 351 -13.05 5.91 9.09
N TYR A 352 -13.78 5.99 10.21
CA TYR A 352 -13.17 6.31 11.51
C TYR A 352 -12.20 5.23 11.96
N LEU A 353 -12.61 3.97 11.90
CA LEU A 353 -11.76 2.82 12.25
C LEU A 353 -10.55 2.70 11.31
N ALA A 354 -10.77 2.76 10.01
CA ALA A 354 -9.71 2.63 9.02
C ALA A 354 -8.65 3.74 9.14
N GLY A 355 -9.07 4.94 9.58
CA GLY A 355 -8.18 6.06 9.82
C GLY A 355 -7.33 5.96 11.10
N MET A 356 -7.52 4.94 11.95
CA MET A 356 -6.76 4.80 13.21
C MET A 356 -5.38 4.18 12.97
N THR A 357 -4.53 4.29 14.00
CA THR A 357 -3.29 3.51 14.15
C THR A 357 -3.57 2.29 15.02
N ASP A 358 -2.69 1.29 14.99
CA ASP A 358 -2.82 0.06 15.79
C ASP A 358 -2.92 0.33 17.29
N ASN A 359 -2.11 1.27 17.78
CA ASN A 359 -2.14 1.67 19.18
C ASN A 359 -3.45 2.40 19.52
N TYR A 360 -3.89 3.30 18.65
CA TYR A 360 -5.09 4.09 18.93
C TYR A 360 -6.34 3.22 18.93
N VAL A 361 -6.50 2.29 17.98
CA VAL A 361 -7.64 1.37 17.97
C VAL A 361 -7.64 0.47 19.20
N SER A 362 -6.47 0.01 19.66
CA SER A 362 -6.34 -0.78 20.90
C SER A 362 -6.76 0.01 22.15
N GLN A 363 -6.36 1.28 22.24
CA GLN A 363 -6.80 2.19 23.32
C GLN A 363 -8.30 2.44 23.29
N GLN A 364 -8.89 2.65 22.10
CA GLN A 364 -10.33 2.82 21.96
C GLN A 364 -11.09 1.56 22.38
N HIS A 365 -10.58 0.38 22.01
CA HIS A 365 -11.18 -0.89 22.41
C HIS A 365 -11.17 -1.07 23.95
N GLN A 366 -10.05 -0.77 24.58
CA GLN A 366 -9.96 -0.82 26.04
C GLN A 366 -10.95 0.16 26.70
N LYS A 367 -11.03 1.37 26.19
CA LYS A 367 -11.90 2.44 26.72
C LYS A 367 -13.38 2.13 26.57
N PHE A 368 -13.82 1.69 25.40
CA PHE A 368 -15.24 1.64 25.08
C PHE A 368 -15.85 0.23 25.19
N VAL A 369 -15.05 -0.82 25.08
CA VAL A 369 -15.53 -2.20 25.10
C VAL A 369 -15.15 -2.90 26.38
N LEU A 370 -13.86 -2.96 26.72
CA LEU A 370 -13.40 -3.75 27.87
C LEU A 370 -13.79 -3.11 29.21
N SER A 371 -13.70 -1.79 29.35
CA SER A 371 -14.08 -1.09 30.59
C SER A 371 -15.58 -1.24 30.95
N GLN A 372 -16.43 -1.50 29.96
CA GLN A 372 -17.87 -1.75 30.20
C GLN A 372 -18.15 -3.20 30.60
N ARG A 373 -17.21 -4.13 30.39
CA ARG A 373 -17.32 -5.54 30.77
C ARG A 373 -16.77 -5.84 32.18
N GLU A 374 -15.93 -4.94 32.72
CA GLU A 374 -15.53 -5.06 34.12
C GLU A 374 -16.68 -4.57 35.02
N PRO A 375 -17.23 -5.41 35.91
CA PRO A 375 -18.18 -4.95 36.89
C PRO A 375 -17.47 -3.91 37.76
N ALA A 376 -18.15 -2.79 38.04
CA ALA A 376 -17.65 -1.76 38.93
C ALA A 376 -17.14 -2.43 40.20
N LYS A 377 -15.81 -2.44 40.42
CA LYS A 377 -15.26 -2.81 41.71
C LYS A 377 -15.87 -1.85 42.70
N GLN A 378 -16.80 -2.38 43.49
CA GLN A 378 -17.37 -1.67 44.62
C GLN A 378 -16.20 -1.19 45.48
N THR A 379 -16.01 0.12 45.50
CA THR A 379 -15.26 0.79 46.56
C THR A 379 -16.01 0.57 47.85
N ALA A 380 -15.51 -0.36 48.65
CA ALA A 380 -15.87 -0.50 50.06
C ALA A 380 -14.89 0.33 50.89
#